data_86e7b0167b2e0f0287860c50998f71dd
#
_entry.id   86e7b0167b2e0f0287860c50998f71dd
#
_cell.length_a   1.000
_cell.length_b   1.000
_cell.length_c   1.000
_cell.angle_alpha   90.00
_cell.angle_beta   90.00
_cell.angle_gamma   90.00
#
_symmetry.space_group_name_H-M   'P 1'
#
loop_
_entity.id
_entity.type
_entity.pdbx_description
1 polymer ?
#
loop_
_entity_poly.entity_id
_entity_poly.type
_entity_poly.pdbx_seq_one_letter_code
_entity_poly.pdbx_strand_id
1 'polypeptide(L)'
;MKNQFPLVSIITLNYNQAQTTIEFLNSCQSLTYPNYEILVCDMNSTESPTLVISNKEYPNTSLYRSKTNLGFSGGNNWGMSFAKGDYFLIINNDTEVTQNLIELLLIPFEMDPNTGVVCPKIKYYSDKTKIQYAGFSRMNTITGRTKTIGNKEDDQGQYDAIKSTWGAHGAAMLVKKEIIEKVGRFPEKFFLYYEEWDWTTRILNAGYKIFFQGLATVYHKESISVGRKNPMKEYYLTRNRILYMRRNSHGIKFLAFTAFFTLFTVPKTTLNYILRGKFSFLRAFFKGIRDNFSISSYSPV
;
A
#
# COMPACT_ATOMS: atom_id res chain seq x y z
N MET A 1 -8.79 -15.55 -28.56
CA MET A 1 -7.81 -16.31 -27.77
C MET A 1 -7.38 -15.38 -26.64
N LYS A 2 -7.57 -15.74 -25.36
CA LYS A 2 -6.98 -14.98 -24.24
C LYS A 2 -5.46 -15.06 -24.40
N ASN A 3 -4.77 -13.93 -24.31
CA ASN A 3 -3.31 -13.90 -24.29
C ASN A 3 -2.84 -14.86 -23.18
N GLN A 4 -1.98 -15.80 -23.51
CA GLN A 4 -1.45 -16.80 -22.56
C GLN A 4 -0.75 -16.10 -21.37
N PHE A 5 -0.21 -14.90 -21.62
CA PHE A 5 0.45 -14.06 -20.62
C PHE A 5 -0.12 -12.63 -20.72
N PRO A 6 -1.14 -12.26 -19.91
CA PRO A 6 -1.64 -10.88 -19.88
C PRO A 6 -0.53 -9.90 -19.50
N LEU A 7 -0.58 -8.68 -20.02
CA LEU A 7 0.41 -7.65 -19.68
C LEU A 7 0.25 -7.20 -18.24
N VAL A 8 1.33 -7.20 -17.47
CA VAL A 8 1.39 -6.69 -16.09
C VAL A 8 2.21 -5.40 -16.05
N SER A 9 1.57 -4.29 -15.64
CA SER A 9 2.27 -3.03 -15.37
C SER A 9 2.71 -2.97 -13.91
N ILE A 10 4.01 -3.01 -13.67
CA ILE A 10 4.62 -2.83 -12.35
C ILE A 10 4.77 -1.33 -12.11
N ILE A 11 4.07 -0.79 -11.11
CA ILE A 11 4.05 0.63 -10.77
C ILE A 11 4.79 0.81 -9.45
N THR A 12 5.86 1.60 -9.46
CA THR A 12 6.64 1.90 -8.26
C THR A 12 6.92 3.40 -8.14
N LEU A 13 6.93 3.90 -6.91
CA LEU A 13 7.18 5.31 -6.63
C LEU A 13 8.61 5.52 -6.14
N ASN A 14 9.25 6.58 -6.63
CA ASN A 14 10.52 7.07 -6.13
C ASN A 14 10.34 8.46 -5.50
N TYR A 15 10.89 8.66 -4.31
CA TYR A 15 11.02 9.98 -3.71
C TYR A 15 12.31 10.07 -2.89
N ASN A 16 13.33 10.74 -3.47
CA ASN A 16 14.67 10.90 -2.86
C ASN A 16 15.36 9.57 -2.48
N GLN A 17 15.16 8.51 -3.29
CA GLN A 17 15.65 7.16 -3.01
C GLN A 17 16.09 6.44 -4.30
N ALA A 18 16.86 7.13 -5.14
CA ALA A 18 17.31 6.59 -6.42
C ALA A 18 18.02 5.24 -6.27
N GLN A 19 18.94 5.09 -5.29
CA GLN A 19 19.66 3.84 -5.05
C GLN A 19 18.72 2.68 -4.68
N THR A 20 17.74 2.93 -3.81
CA THR A 20 16.73 1.93 -3.44
C THR A 20 15.91 1.48 -4.63
N THR A 21 15.56 2.42 -5.52
CA THR A 21 14.84 2.11 -6.77
C THR A 21 15.68 1.24 -7.70
N ILE A 22 16.99 1.48 -7.80
CA ILE A 22 17.90 0.64 -8.58
C ILE A 22 17.97 -0.79 -8.02
N GLU A 23 18.09 -0.93 -6.70
CA GLU A 23 18.08 -2.25 -6.06
C GLU A 23 16.78 -3.02 -6.33
N PHE A 24 15.64 -2.31 -6.33
CA PHE A 24 14.36 -2.87 -6.74
C PHE A 24 14.38 -3.33 -8.21
N LEU A 25 14.84 -2.47 -9.12
CA LEU A 25 14.92 -2.80 -10.55
C LEU A 25 15.86 -3.99 -10.82
N ASN A 26 16.98 -4.07 -10.11
CA ASN A 26 17.88 -5.22 -10.18
C ASN A 26 17.18 -6.52 -9.75
N SER A 27 16.35 -6.47 -8.72
CA SER A 27 15.57 -7.64 -8.31
C SER A 27 14.54 -8.04 -9.38
N CYS A 28 13.95 -7.07 -10.07
CA CYS A 28 12.98 -7.33 -11.15
C CYS A 28 13.60 -8.05 -12.37
N GLN A 29 14.91 -7.92 -12.59
CA GLN A 29 15.59 -8.67 -13.67
C GLN A 29 15.54 -10.19 -13.49
N SER A 30 15.26 -10.67 -12.28
CA SER A 30 15.09 -12.10 -11.98
C SER A 30 13.69 -12.64 -12.31
N LEU A 31 12.71 -11.77 -12.63
CA LEU A 31 11.35 -12.19 -12.93
C LEU A 31 11.28 -13.11 -14.14
N THR A 32 10.59 -14.25 -13.99
CA THR A 32 10.40 -15.24 -15.05
C THR A 32 9.19 -14.96 -15.93
N TYR A 33 8.27 -14.12 -15.47
CA TYR A 33 7.11 -13.72 -16.23
C TYR A 33 7.48 -12.92 -17.48
N PRO A 34 7.06 -13.33 -18.70
CA PRO A 34 7.63 -12.77 -19.93
C PRO A 34 7.00 -11.43 -20.37
N ASN A 35 5.78 -11.10 -19.91
CA ASN A 35 5.01 -9.97 -20.45
C ASN A 35 4.70 -8.93 -19.38
N TYR A 36 5.68 -8.07 -19.05
CA TYR A 36 5.53 -6.97 -18.10
C TYR A 36 6.24 -5.70 -18.55
N GLU A 37 5.80 -4.58 -18.03
CA GLU A 37 6.44 -3.27 -18.07
C GLU A 37 6.64 -2.73 -16.66
N ILE A 38 7.65 -1.89 -16.46
CA ILE A 38 7.91 -1.22 -15.18
C ILE A 38 7.79 0.29 -15.35
N LEU A 39 6.96 0.92 -14.54
CA LEU A 39 6.77 2.36 -14.50
C LEU A 39 7.35 2.89 -13.17
N VAL A 40 8.50 3.54 -13.25
CA VAL A 40 9.09 4.26 -12.13
C VAL A 40 8.53 5.67 -12.12
N CYS A 41 7.77 6.02 -11.10
CA CYS A 41 7.14 7.32 -10.95
C CYS A 41 7.90 8.15 -9.92
N ASP A 42 8.72 9.10 -10.39
CA ASP A 42 9.47 9.99 -9.51
C ASP A 42 8.63 11.16 -9.02
N MET A 43 8.48 11.26 -7.72
CA MET A 43 7.63 12.24 -7.03
C MET A 43 8.38 13.55 -6.75
N ASN A 44 9.01 14.13 -7.79
CA ASN A 44 9.79 15.38 -7.68
C ASN A 44 10.96 15.28 -6.71
N SER A 45 11.76 14.24 -6.85
CA SER A 45 12.99 14.08 -6.05
C SER A 45 13.96 15.24 -6.32
N THR A 46 14.75 15.64 -5.31
CA THR A 46 15.83 16.61 -5.46
C THR A 46 16.95 16.07 -6.36
N GLU A 47 17.24 14.76 -6.23
CA GLU A 47 18.12 14.01 -7.12
C GLU A 47 17.28 13.10 -8.02
N SER A 48 17.29 13.39 -9.32
CA SER A 48 16.55 12.59 -10.29
C SER A 48 17.23 11.23 -10.50
N PRO A 49 16.48 10.11 -10.46
CA PRO A 49 17.02 8.80 -10.81
C PRO A 49 17.33 8.66 -12.31
N THR A 50 17.06 9.67 -13.13
CA THR A 50 17.19 9.64 -14.60
C THR A 50 18.61 9.27 -15.08
N LEU A 51 19.64 9.75 -14.37
CA LEU A 51 21.04 9.47 -14.73
C LEU A 51 21.46 8.01 -14.48
N VAL A 52 20.71 7.30 -13.65
CA VAL A 52 21.06 5.95 -13.19
C VAL A 52 20.17 4.89 -13.86
N ILE A 53 18.94 5.25 -14.24
CA ILE A 53 18.01 4.35 -14.94
C ILE A 53 18.19 4.57 -16.45
N SER A 54 19.15 3.87 -17.06
CA SER A 54 19.30 3.87 -18.51
C SER A 54 18.41 2.80 -19.14
N ASN A 55 17.78 3.11 -20.28
CA ASN A 55 16.96 2.16 -21.02
C ASN A 55 17.72 0.89 -21.49
N LYS A 56 19.06 0.94 -21.50
CA LYS A 56 19.90 -0.20 -21.88
C LYS A 56 20.03 -1.24 -20.75
N GLU A 57 20.04 -0.76 -19.49
CA GLU A 57 20.13 -1.65 -18.33
C GLU A 57 18.77 -2.25 -17.93
N TYR A 58 17.68 -1.49 -18.16
CA TYR A 58 16.33 -1.87 -17.77
C TYR A 58 15.35 -1.71 -18.96
N PRO A 59 15.38 -2.62 -19.95
CA PRO A 59 14.67 -2.44 -21.23
C PRO A 59 13.15 -2.34 -21.10
N ASN A 60 12.55 -2.92 -20.08
CA ASN A 60 11.10 -2.87 -19.84
C ASN A 60 10.67 -1.71 -18.92
N THR A 61 11.58 -0.77 -18.62
CA THR A 61 11.36 0.28 -17.63
C THR A 61 11.19 1.64 -18.29
N SER A 62 10.15 2.36 -17.88
CA SER A 62 9.90 3.76 -18.20
C SER A 62 9.96 4.62 -16.94
N LEU A 63 10.64 5.77 -17.01
CA LEU A 63 10.69 6.74 -15.92
C LEU A 63 9.78 7.92 -16.23
N TYR A 64 8.89 8.21 -15.31
CA TYR A 64 8.02 9.39 -15.33
C TYR A 64 8.35 10.30 -14.15
N ARG A 65 8.46 11.60 -14.37
CA ARG A 65 8.76 12.55 -13.31
C ARG A 65 7.61 13.55 -13.12
N SER A 66 7.04 13.57 -11.94
CA SER A 66 6.01 14.54 -11.55
C SER A 66 6.63 15.90 -11.24
N LYS A 67 5.85 16.98 -11.38
CA LYS A 67 6.25 18.34 -11.00
C LYS A 67 6.17 18.58 -9.48
N THR A 68 5.44 17.73 -8.76
CA THR A 68 5.21 17.85 -7.31
C THR A 68 5.17 16.47 -6.67
N ASN A 69 5.37 16.40 -5.35
CA ASN A 69 5.15 15.17 -4.61
C ASN A 69 3.65 14.93 -4.39
N LEU A 70 3.10 13.94 -5.10
CA LEU A 70 1.69 13.54 -5.05
C LEU A 70 1.37 12.59 -3.89
N GLY A 71 2.36 12.19 -3.10
CA GLY A 71 2.22 11.16 -2.07
C GLY A 71 2.00 9.76 -2.65
N PHE A 72 1.65 8.82 -1.80
CA PHE A 72 1.42 7.44 -2.23
C PHE A 72 0.16 7.32 -3.09
N SER A 73 -0.97 7.88 -2.65
CA SER A 73 -2.25 7.80 -3.37
C SER A 73 -2.17 8.43 -4.74
N GLY A 74 -1.79 9.70 -4.80
CA GLY A 74 -1.73 10.46 -6.05
C GLY A 74 -0.63 9.95 -6.99
N GLY A 75 0.52 9.54 -6.44
CA GLY A 75 1.63 8.98 -7.21
C GLY A 75 1.24 7.68 -7.93
N ASN A 76 0.61 6.74 -7.21
CA ASN A 76 0.13 5.50 -7.83
C ASN A 76 -0.99 5.77 -8.84
N ASN A 77 -1.94 6.67 -8.54
CA ASN A 77 -2.98 7.07 -9.49
C ASN A 77 -2.38 7.66 -10.78
N TRP A 78 -1.35 8.48 -10.63
CA TRP A 78 -0.64 9.06 -11.75
C TRP A 78 0.14 8.00 -12.55
N GLY A 79 0.81 7.05 -11.86
CA GLY A 79 1.43 5.89 -12.49
C GLY A 79 0.45 5.02 -13.28
N MET A 80 -0.74 4.75 -12.70
CA MET A 80 -1.81 4.01 -13.38
C MET A 80 -2.27 4.69 -14.69
N SER A 81 -2.11 6.01 -14.84
CA SER A 81 -2.51 6.71 -16.08
C SER A 81 -1.59 6.41 -17.27
N PHE A 82 -0.38 5.92 -17.04
CA PHE A 82 0.57 5.52 -18.06
C PHE A 82 0.60 4.01 -18.30
N ALA A 83 0.04 3.23 -17.36
CA ALA A 83 0.06 1.78 -17.39
C ALA A 83 -0.82 1.22 -18.51
N LYS A 84 -0.28 0.26 -19.27
CA LYS A 84 -0.93 -0.39 -20.42
C LYS A 84 -1.45 -1.78 -20.10
N GLY A 85 -1.05 -2.35 -18.95
CA GLY A 85 -1.35 -3.71 -18.55
C GLY A 85 -2.81 -4.02 -18.31
N ASP A 86 -3.13 -5.31 -18.35
CA ASP A 86 -4.40 -5.87 -17.91
C ASP A 86 -4.48 -5.96 -16.38
N TYR A 87 -3.30 -6.04 -15.75
CA TYR A 87 -3.09 -6.05 -14.30
C TYR A 87 -2.06 -5.01 -13.89
N PHE A 88 -2.26 -4.38 -12.74
CA PHE A 88 -1.35 -3.41 -12.15
C PHE A 88 -0.77 -3.96 -10.85
N LEU A 89 0.53 -4.23 -10.86
CA LEU A 89 1.30 -4.55 -9.65
C LEU A 89 1.80 -3.25 -9.03
N ILE A 90 1.08 -2.78 -8.02
CA ILE A 90 1.47 -1.63 -7.22
C ILE A 90 2.44 -2.13 -6.17
N ILE A 91 3.68 -1.65 -6.22
CA ILE A 91 4.75 -2.16 -5.37
C ILE A 91 5.73 -1.06 -4.97
N ASN A 92 6.14 -1.04 -3.70
CA ASN A 92 7.12 -0.08 -3.22
C ASN A 92 8.52 -0.34 -3.79
N ASN A 93 9.28 0.73 -4.03
CA ASN A 93 10.67 0.64 -4.48
C ASN A 93 11.65 0.11 -3.42
N ASP A 94 11.23 0.02 -2.16
CA ASP A 94 12.01 -0.57 -1.06
C ASP A 94 11.67 -2.06 -0.83
N THR A 95 11.25 -2.75 -1.90
CA THR A 95 11.02 -4.20 -1.91
C THR A 95 12.06 -4.93 -2.77
N GLU A 96 12.26 -6.22 -2.50
CA GLU A 96 12.97 -7.17 -3.35
C GLU A 96 11.97 -8.25 -3.79
N VAL A 97 11.83 -8.47 -5.09
CA VAL A 97 10.89 -9.43 -5.65
C VAL A 97 11.51 -10.82 -5.82
N THR A 98 10.67 -11.87 -5.80
CA THR A 98 11.08 -13.23 -6.13
C THR A 98 10.77 -13.57 -7.58
N GLN A 99 11.47 -14.55 -8.17
CA GLN A 99 11.44 -14.86 -9.60
C GLN A 99 10.03 -15.11 -10.17
N ASN A 100 9.21 -15.88 -9.47
CA ASN A 100 7.88 -16.32 -9.92
C ASN A 100 6.74 -15.50 -9.27
N LEU A 101 7.04 -14.28 -8.82
CA LEU A 101 6.08 -13.42 -8.10
C LEU A 101 4.80 -13.19 -8.89
N ILE A 102 4.93 -12.81 -10.16
CA ILE A 102 3.79 -12.42 -11.01
C ILE A 102 2.91 -13.63 -11.32
N GLU A 103 3.50 -14.74 -11.69
CA GLU A 103 2.81 -15.99 -12.00
C GLU A 103 1.95 -16.44 -10.81
N LEU A 104 2.54 -16.42 -9.61
CA LEU A 104 1.84 -16.82 -8.40
C LEU A 104 0.70 -15.84 -8.04
N LEU A 105 0.91 -14.54 -8.22
CA LEU A 105 -0.12 -13.54 -7.96
C LEU A 105 -1.30 -13.61 -8.95
N LEU A 106 -1.10 -14.16 -10.15
CA LEU A 106 -2.17 -14.32 -11.13
C LEU A 106 -3.09 -15.51 -10.82
N ILE A 107 -2.62 -16.54 -10.12
CA ILE A 107 -3.39 -17.76 -9.81
C ILE A 107 -4.77 -17.48 -9.19
N PRO A 108 -4.91 -16.62 -8.15
CA PRO A 108 -6.24 -16.38 -7.56
C PRO A 108 -7.25 -15.74 -8.52
N PHE A 109 -6.80 -14.99 -9.53
CA PHE A 109 -7.70 -14.42 -10.55
C PHE A 109 -8.23 -15.49 -11.51
N GLU A 110 -7.50 -16.58 -11.72
CA GLU A 110 -7.95 -17.73 -12.51
C GLU A 110 -8.90 -18.61 -11.70
N MET A 111 -8.69 -18.72 -10.38
CA MET A 111 -9.50 -19.54 -9.48
C MET A 111 -10.90 -18.94 -9.21
N ASP A 112 -11.00 -17.62 -9.10
CA ASP A 112 -12.25 -16.93 -8.75
C ASP A 112 -12.41 -15.65 -9.59
N PRO A 113 -13.43 -15.56 -10.46
CA PRO A 113 -13.68 -14.39 -11.30
C PRO A 113 -14.00 -13.11 -10.50
N ASN A 114 -14.39 -13.24 -9.23
CA ASN A 114 -14.63 -12.11 -8.35
C ASN A 114 -13.37 -11.63 -7.63
N THR A 115 -12.18 -12.15 -7.97
CA THR A 115 -10.92 -11.66 -7.43
C THR A 115 -10.66 -10.23 -7.90
N GLY A 116 -10.56 -9.30 -6.97
CA GLY A 116 -10.25 -7.89 -7.26
C GLY A 116 -8.78 -7.57 -7.02
N VAL A 117 -8.23 -8.07 -5.93
CA VAL A 117 -6.85 -7.78 -5.49
C VAL A 117 -6.19 -9.06 -4.97
N VAL A 118 -4.90 -9.21 -5.25
CA VAL A 118 -4.07 -10.29 -4.69
C VAL A 118 -2.81 -9.68 -4.07
N CYS A 119 -2.51 -10.07 -2.83
CA CYS A 119 -1.32 -9.64 -2.11
C CYS A 119 -0.36 -10.80 -1.88
N PRO A 120 0.95 -10.59 -2.02
CA PRO A 120 1.96 -11.58 -1.66
C PRO A 120 2.14 -11.67 -0.14
N LYS A 121 2.83 -12.72 0.31
CA LYS A 121 3.48 -12.76 1.61
C LYS A 121 4.59 -11.71 1.63
N ILE A 122 4.59 -10.84 2.64
CA ILE A 122 5.65 -9.85 2.80
C ILE A 122 6.52 -10.29 3.97
N LYS A 123 7.81 -10.38 3.73
CA LYS A 123 8.82 -10.71 4.75
C LYS A 123 9.73 -9.52 5.00
N TYR A 124 10.30 -9.45 6.19
CA TYR A 124 11.29 -8.41 6.49
C TYR A 124 12.57 -8.64 5.69
N TYR A 125 13.08 -7.62 5.03
CA TYR A 125 14.37 -7.69 4.32
C TYR A 125 15.54 -7.90 5.27
N SER A 126 15.49 -7.27 6.45
CA SER A 126 16.52 -7.38 7.48
C SER A 126 16.58 -8.76 8.16
N ASP A 127 15.49 -9.52 8.09
CA ASP A 127 15.39 -10.89 8.59
C ASP A 127 14.39 -11.66 7.72
N LYS A 128 14.93 -12.32 6.69
CA LYS A 128 14.13 -13.05 5.69
C LYS A 128 13.41 -14.29 6.26
N THR A 129 13.64 -14.64 7.51
CA THR A 129 12.87 -15.69 8.21
C THR A 129 11.57 -15.17 8.82
N LYS A 130 11.45 -13.85 9.04
CA LYS A 130 10.31 -13.22 9.70
C LYS A 130 9.29 -12.69 8.70
N ILE A 131 8.02 -12.97 8.99
CA ILE A 131 6.88 -12.46 8.24
C ILE A 131 6.55 -11.05 8.71
N GLN A 132 6.31 -10.15 7.78
CA GLN A 132 5.75 -8.82 8.04
C GLN A 132 4.22 -8.82 7.83
N TYR A 133 3.74 -9.56 6.80
CA TYR A 133 2.33 -9.61 6.43
C TYR A 133 1.99 -10.94 5.78
N ALA A 134 0.92 -11.56 6.28
CA ALA A 134 0.24 -12.74 5.74
C ALA A 134 -1.30 -12.55 5.69
N GLY A 135 -1.74 -11.32 5.42
CA GLY A 135 -3.13 -10.93 5.41
C GLY A 135 -3.51 -9.96 6.54
N PHE A 136 -4.72 -9.43 6.45
CA PHE A 136 -5.30 -8.54 7.46
C PHE A 136 -6.61 -9.09 8.02
N SER A 137 -6.86 -8.87 9.31
CA SER A 137 -8.18 -9.02 9.90
C SER A 137 -9.13 -7.93 9.41
N ARG A 138 -10.44 -8.16 9.56
CA ARG A 138 -11.44 -7.13 9.31
C ARG A 138 -11.15 -5.87 10.13
N MET A 139 -11.40 -4.70 9.54
CA MET A 139 -11.28 -3.43 10.25
C MET A 139 -12.23 -3.41 11.46
N ASN A 140 -11.69 -3.16 12.64
CA ASN A 140 -12.49 -2.98 13.85
C ASN A 140 -13.17 -1.61 13.81
N THR A 141 -14.48 -1.57 13.76
CA THR A 141 -15.27 -0.35 13.58
C THR A 141 -15.31 0.55 14.83
N ILE A 142 -14.91 0.06 15.99
CA ILE A 142 -14.79 0.87 17.23
C ILE A 142 -13.43 1.55 17.29
N THR A 143 -12.36 0.82 16.93
CA THR A 143 -11.01 1.35 17.05
C THR A 143 -10.49 1.97 15.76
N GLY A 144 -11.09 1.71 14.59
CA GLY A 144 -10.58 2.09 13.27
C GLY A 144 -9.19 1.50 12.99
N ARG A 145 -8.91 0.29 13.48
CA ARG A 145 -7.64 -0.42 13.32
C ARG A 145 -7.88 -1.86 12.88
N THR A 146 -6.87 -2.43 12.26
CA THR A 146 -6.81 -3.83 11.88
C THR A 146 -5.67 -4.53 12.57
N LYS A 147 -5.64 -5.85 12.50
CA LYS A 147 -4.54 -6.69 12.93
C LYS A 147 -3.88 -7.30 11.70
N THR A 148 -2.57 -7.13 11.56
CA THR A 148 -1.75 -7.81 10.57
C THR A 148 -1.51 -9.25 11.00
N ILE A 149 -1.87 -10.20 10.15
CA ILE A 149 -1.67 -11.64 10.39
C ILE A 149 -0.20 -11.98 10.11
N GLY A 150 0.40 -12.85 10.92
CA GLY A 150 1.77 -13.33 10.76
C GLY A 150 2.86 -12.34 11.15
N ASN A 151 2.53 -11.11 11.58
CA ASN A 151 3.54 -10.08 11.82
C ASN A 151 4.53 -10.48 12.92
N LYS A 152 5.82 -10.51 12.56
CA LYS A 152 6.97 -10.94 13.38
C LYS A 152 7.02 -12.42 13.72
N GLU A 153 6.16 -13.23 13.13
CA GLU A 153 6.23 -14.69 13.25
C GLU A 153 7.34 -15.24 12.35
N ASP A 154 7.93 -16.37 12.76
CA ASP A 154 8.82 -17.13 11.89
C ASP A 154 8.01 -17.80 10.78
N ASP A 155 8.52 -17.72 9.55
CA ASP A 155 7.89 -18.38 8.41
C ASP A 155 8.28 -19.86 8.39
N GLN A 156 7.35 -20.71 8.77
CA GLN A 156 7.46 -22.17 8.75
C GLN A 156 6.52 -22.80 7.72
N GLY A 157 6.03 -22.02 6.74
CA GLY A 157 5.05 -22.46 5.77
C GLY A 157 3.59 -22.42 6.25
N GLN A 158 3.33 -21.99 7.48
CA GLN A 158 1.99 -21.92 8.08
C GLN A 158 1.02 -20.98 7.34
N TYR A 159 1.55 -20.10 6.47
CA TYR A 159 0.79 -19.17 5.64
C TYR A 159 1.04 -19.37 4.14
N ASP A 160 1.33 -20.57 3.66
CA ASP A 160 1.58 -20.81 2.22
C ASP A 160 0.29 -20.93 1.39
N ALA A 161 -0.82 -21.24 2.04
CA ALA A 161 -2.10 -21.39 1.36
C ALA A 161 -2.66 -20.05 0.86
N ILE A 162 -3.37 -20.08 -0.27
CA ILE A 162 -4.20 -18.97 -0.76
C ILE A 162 -5.38 -18.79 0.21
N LYS A 163 -5.59 -17.59 0.72
CA LYS A 163 -6.68 -17.27 1.65
C LYS A 163 -7.30 -15.90 1.33
N SER A 164 -8.58 -15.75 1.59
CA SER A 164 -9.21 -14.43 1.56
C SER A 164 -8.68 -13.56 2.70
N THR A 165 -8.54 -12.25 2.45
CA THR A 165 -8.12 -11.25 3.43
C THR A 165 -9.02 -10.02 3.36
N TRP A 166 -9.01 -9.18 4.40
CA TRP A 166 -9.88 -8.00 4.50
C TRP A 166 -9.26 -6.71 4.01
N GLY A 167 -8.05 -6.76 3.51
CA GLY A 167 -7.36 -5.58 2.99
C GLY A 167 -6.06 -5.95 2.29
N ALA A 168 -5.61 -5.07 1.42
CA ALA A 168 -4.32 -5.17 0.74
C ALA A 168 -3.24 -4.42 1.50
N HIS A 169 -2.00 -4.85 1.38
CA HIS A 169 -0.85 -4.17 1.97
C HIS A 169 -0.23 -3.23 0.94
N GLY A 170 -0.03 -1.95 1.32
CA GLY A 170 0.51 -0.93 0.41
C GLY A 170 1.89 -1.21 -0.15
N ALA A 171 2.68 -2.11 0.48
CA ALA A 171 4.00 -2.46 -0.05
C ALA A 171 3.96 -3.31 -1.33
N ALA A 172 2.93 -4.17 -1.52
CA ALA A 172 2.76 -4.93 -2.75
C ALA A 172 1.32 -5.44 -2.90
N MET A 173 0.69 -5.18 -4.05
CA MET A 173 -0.63 -5.69 -4.42
C MET A 173 -0.79 -5.74 -5.93
N LEU A 174 -1.36 -6.83 -6.44
CA LEU A 174 -1.76 -6.98 -7.84
C LEU A 174 -3.25 -6.74 -7.97
N VAL A 175 -3.65 -5.85 -8.88
CA VAL A 175 -5.05 -5.44 -9.11
C VAL A 175 -5.38 -5.58 -10.57
N LYS A 176 -6.56 -6.11 -10.89
CA LYS A 176 -7.05 -6.18 -12.26
C LYS A 176 -7.50 -4.79 -12.72
N LYS A 177 -7.11 -4.35 -13.92
CA LYS A 177 -7.48 -3.04 -14.50
C LYS A 177 -8.99 -2.79 -14.48
N GLU A 178 -9.79 -3.81 -14.82
CA GLU A 178 -11.25 -3.76 -14.81
C GLU A 178 -11.83 -3.31 -13.45
N ILE A 179 -11.18 -3.71 -12.34
CA ILE A 179 -11.63 -3.32 -11.00
C ILE A 179 -11.41 -1.82 -10.76
N ILE A 180 -10.29 -1.29 -11.26
CA ILE A 180 -9.98 0.14 -11.15
C ILE A 180 -10.98 0.96 -11.97
N GLU A 181 -11.36 0.49 -13.14
CA GLU A 181 -12.36 1.13 -13.99
C GLU A 181 -13.75 1.15 -13.35
N LYS A 182 -14.13 0.09 -12.63
CA LYS A 182 -15.45 -0.04 -11.97
C LYS A 182 -15.51 0.65 -10.60
N VAL A 183 -14.45 0.56 -9.80
CA VAL A 183 -14.44 1.00 -8.39
C VAL A 183 -13.75 2.35 -8.23
N GLY A 184 -12.96 2.75 -9.23
CA GLY A 184 -12.11 3.95 -9.18
C GLY A 184 -10.74 3.66 -8.55
N ARG A 185 -9.95 4.72 -8.44
CA ARG A 185 -8.55 4.70 -7.99
C ARG A 185 -8.43 4.98 -6.48
N PHE A 186 -7.19 5.15 -6.01
CA PHE A 186 -6.93 5.57 -4.62
C PHE A 186 -7.53 6.94 -4.33
N PRO A 187 -8.08 7.17 -3.12
CA PRO A 187 -8.55 8.48 -2.71
C PRO A 187 -7.36 9.39 -2.34
N GLU A 188 -7.05 10.36 -3.19
CA GLU A 188 -5.83 11.17 -3.08
C GLU A 188 -5.75 12.02 -1.80
N LYS A 189 -6.89 12.32 -1.17
CA LYS A 189 -6.91 13.05 0.10
C LYS A 189 -6.15 12.38 1.24
N PHE A 190 -5.96 11.08 1.16
CA PHE A 190 -5.15 10.38 2.17
C PHE A 190 -3.67 10.73 2.06
N PHE A 191 -3.17 10.95 0.86
CA PHE A 191 -1.76 11.21 0.56
C PHE A 191 -0.84 10.04 0.93
N LEU A 192 -0.90 9.55 2.18
CA LEU A 192 -0.08 8.45 2.71
C LEU A 192 -0.77 7.82 3.92
N TYR A 193 -0.88 6.49 3.98
CA TYR A 193 -1.55 5.64 4.96
C TYR A 193 -3.07 5.72 4.95
N TYR A 194 -3.74 4.58 5.08
CA TYR A 194 -5.18 4.33 5.02
C TYR A 194 -5.82 4.44 3.64
N GLU A 195 -5.12 4.92 2.60
CA GLU A 195 -5.63 4.93 1.23
C GLU A 195 -5.94 3.52 0.73
N GLU A 196 -5.05 2.56 1.00
CA GLU A 196 -5.22 1.16 0.65
C GLU A 196 -6.42 0.54 1.36
N TRP A 197 -6.69 0.97 2.60
CA TRP A 197 -7.86 0.53 3.35
C TRP A 197 -9.16 1.08 2.79
N ASP A 198 -9.20 2.36 2.44
CA ASP A 198 -10.38 2.96 1.82
C ASP A 198 -10.67 2.32 0.47
N TRP A 199 -9.64 2.15 -0.34
CA TRP A 199 -9.77 1.54 -1.66
C TRP A 199 -10.22 0.08 -1.59
N THR A 200 -9.58 -0.74 -0.78
CA THR A 200 -9.96 -2.15 -0.59
C THR A 200 -11.33 -2.31 0.05
N THR A 201 -11.75 -1.40 0.93
CA THR A 201 -13.12 -1.38 1.45
C THR A 201 -14.14 -1.14 0.32
N ARG A 202 -13.87 -0.23 -0.62
CA ARG A 202 -14.72 0.01 -1.78
C ARG A 202 -14.77 -1.21 -2.72
N ILE A 203 -13.63 -1.86 -2.95
CA ILE A 203 -13.53 -3.08 -3.75
C ILE A 203 -14.38 -4.21 -3.13
N LEU A 204 -14.27 -4.43 -1.83
CA LEU A 204 -15.09 -5.40 -1.10
C LEU A 204 -16.58 -5.07 -1.14
N ASN A 205 -16.95 -3.79 -0.98
CA ASN A 205 -18.35 -3.33 -1.06
C ASN A 205 -18.95 -3.46 -2.47
N ALA A 206 -18.10 -3.45 -3.50
CA ALA A 206 -18.50 -3.71 -4.88
C ALA A 206 -18.67 -5.23 -5.20
N GLY A 207 -18.50 -6.11 -4.19
CA GLY A 207 -18.71 -7.56 -4.31
C GLY A 207 -17.47 -8.34 -4.73
N TYR A 208 -16.31 -7.68 -4.87
CA TYR A 208 -15.05 -8.35 -5.17
C TYR A 208 -14.38 -8.90 -3.92
N LYS A 209 -13.44 -9.84 -4.12
CA LYS A 209 -12.66 -10.48 -3.06
C LYS A 209 -11.20 -10.00 -3.11
N ILE A 210 -10.57 -10.01 -1.97
CA ILE A 210 -9.13 -9.78 -1.82
C ILE A 210 -8.51 -11.08 -1.34
N PHE A 211 -7.48 -11.54 -2.06
CA PHE A 211 -6.74 -12.74 -1.69
C PHE A 211 -5.33 -12.43 -1.23
N PHE A 212 -4.87 -13.22 -0.32
CA PHE A 212 -3.49 -13.39 0.07
C PHE A 212 -2.95 -14.66 -0.60
N GLN A 213 -1.84 -14.54 -1.33
CA GLN A 213 -1.14 -15.64 -1.97
C GLN A 213 0.15 -15.95 -1.20
N GLY A 214 0.14 -17.02 -0.41
CA GLY A 214 1.21 -17.31 0.53
C GLY A 214 2.53 -17.73 -0.08
N LEU A 215 2.52 -18.34 -1.27
CA LEU A 215 3.75 -18.75 -1.97
C LEU A 215 4.41 -17.58 -2.71
N ALA A 216 3.63 -16.57 -3.12
CA ALA A 216 4.18 -15.34 -3.68
C ALA A 216 4.85 -14.53 -2.56
N THR A 217 6.14 -14.24 -2.67
CA THR A 217 6.90 -13.58 -1.60
C THR A 217 7.60 -12.33 -2.11
N VAL A 218 7.59 -11.25 -1.30
CA VAL A 218 8.46 -10.09 -1.45
C VAL A 218 9.16 -9.79 -0.13
N TYR A 219 10.37 -9.24 -0.21
CA TYR A 219 11.12 -8.78 0.97
C TYR A 219 11.07 -7.26 1.03
N HIS A 220 10.66 -6.70 2.16
CA HIS A 220 10.42 -5.26 2.32
C HIS A 220 11.37 -4.65 3.33
N LYS A 221 12.10 -3.60 2.92
CA LYS A 221 13.11 -2.93 3.73
C LYS A 221 12.54 -2.06 4.83
N GLU A 222 11.27 -1.70 4.72
CA GLU A 222 10.43 -0.98 5.68
C GLU A 222 10.91 0.44 6.06
N SER A 223 10.07 1.42 5.78
CA SER A 223 10.20 2.80 6.30
C SER A 223 11.49 3.56 5.93
N ILE A 224 12.09 3.27 4.78
CA ILE A 224 13.28 4.01 4.32
C ILE A 224 12.90 5.47 4.03
N SER A 225 11.74 5.72 3.39
CA SER A 225 11.31 7.06 2.97
C SER A 225 10.85 7.96 4.11
N VAL A 226 10.15 7.42 5.11
CA VAL A 226 9.48 8.23 6.15
C VAL A 226 10.19 8.11 7.51
N GLY A 227 10.99 7.07 7.71
CA GLY A 227 11.62 6.75 8.99
C GLY A 227 10.64 6.16 10.02
N ARG A 228 11.14 5.25 10.88
CA ARG A 228 10.29 4.53 11.85
C ARG A 228 9.64 5.44 12.91
N LYS A 229 10.28 6.57 13.27
CA LYS A 229 9.84 7.50 14.31
C LYS A 229 9.81 8.93 13.76
N ASN A 230 8.74 9.27 13.03
CA ASN A 230 8.58 10.59 12.43
C ASN A 230 7.22 11.20 12.84
N PRO A 231 7.17 12.45 13.33
CA PRO A 231 5.91 13.15 13.63
C PRO A 231 4.95 13.24 12.43
N MET A 232 5.47 13.29 11.19
CA MET A 232 4.66 13.27 9.98
C MET A 232 3.87 11.94 9.86
N LYS A 233 4.48 10.80 10.21
CA LYS A 233 3.78 9.50 10.27
C LYS A 233 2.63 9.53 11.27
N GLU A 234 2.85 10.09 12.46
CA GLU A 234 1.81 10.24 13.49
C GLU A 234 0.66 11.11 13.00
N TYR A 235 0.98 12.22 12.33
CA TYR A 235 -0.02 13.11 11.73
C TYR A 235 -0.92 12.38 10.75
N TYR A 236 -0.34 11.71 9.74
CA TYR A 236 -1.13 11.03 8.70
C TYR A 236 -1.90 9.84 9.27
N LEU A 237 -1.29 9.01 10.12
CA LEU A 237 -1.99 7.89 10.75
C LEU A 237 -3.19 8.34 11.58
N THR A 238 -3.08 9.46 12.31
CA THR A 238 -4.18 9.99 13.11
C THR A 238 -5.25 10.60 12.22
N ARG A 239 -4.86 11.51 11.30
CA ARG A 239 -5.78 12.19 10.39
C ARG A 239 -6.57 11.19 9.54
N ASN A 240 -5.86 10.25 8.95
CA ASN A 240 -6.42 9.32 7.97
C ASN A 240 -7.27 8.22 8.62
N ARG A 241 -6.94 7.81 9.85
CA ARG A 241 -7.80 6.91 10.62
C ARG A 241 -9.19 7.53 10.84
N ILE A 242 -9.25 8.80 11.22
CA ILE A 242 -10.51 9.51 11.41
C ILE A 242 -11.22 9.70 10.05
N LEU A 243 -10.48 10.11 9.02
CA LEU A 243 -11.01 10.29 7.66
C LEU A 243 -11.58 8.98 7.11
N TYR A 244 -10.87 7.85 7.27
CA TYR A 244 -11.34 6.53 6.87
C TYR A 244 -12.67 6.17 7.57
N MET A 245 -12.74 6.38 8.89
CA MET A 245 -13.96 6.09 9.65
C MET A 245 -15.13 6.99 9.25
N ARG A 246 -14.90 8.28 8.94
CA ARG A 246 -15.92 9.19 8.41
C ARG A 246 -16.46 8.78 7.04
N ARG A 247 -15.61 8.13 6.21
CA ARG A 247 -15.98 7.69 4.86
C ARG A 247 -16.67 6.32 4.86
N ASN A 248 -16.25 5.41 5.74
CA ASN A 248 -16.59 3.99 5.67
C ASN A 248 -17.44 3.50 6.86
N SER A 249 -17.80 4.38 7.80
CA SER A 249 -18.64 4.03 8.95
C SER A 249 -19.74 5.06 9.14
N HIS A 250 -20.98 4.60 9.36
CA HIS A 250 -22.14 5.46 9.50
C HIS A 250 -22.95 5.12 10.76
N GLY A 251 -23.80 6.05 11.21
CA GLY A 251 -24.70 5.83 12.34
C GLY A 251 -23.98 5.42 13.61
N ILE A 252 -24.51 4.41 14.28
CA ILE A 252 -24.02 3.95 15.60
C ILE A 252 -22.54 3.49 15.56
N LYS A 253 -22.06 2.95 14.43
CA LYS A 253 -20.65 2.54 14.31
C LYS A 253 -19.71 3.72 14.33
N PHE A 254 -20.05 4.80 13.64
CA PHE A 254 -19.24 6.02 13.66
C PHE A 254 -19.31 6.72 15.02
N LEU A 255 -20.48 6.75 15.66
CA LEU A 255 -20.64 7.27 17.01
C LEU A 255 -19.79 6.50 18.04
N ALA A 256 -19.83 5.17 17.99
CA ALA A 256 -19.01 4.30 18.85
C ALA A 256 -17.51 4.53 18.65
N PHE A 257 -17.06 4.67 17.38
CA PHE A 257 -15.67 5.05 17.09
C PHE A 257 -15.32 6.40 17.70
N THR A 258 -16.15 7.41 17.50
CA THR A 258 -15.92 8.78 18.00
C THR A 258 -15.83 8.80 19.53
N ALA A 259 -16.76 8.14 20.21
CA ALA A 259 -16.75 7.99 21.67
C ALA A 259 -15.47 7.30 22.15
N PHE A 260 -15.13 6.14 21.57
CA PHE A 260 -13.90 5.42 21.92
C PHE A 260 -12.64 6.26 21.63
N PHE A 261 -12.59 6.91 20.49
CA PHE A 261 -11.44 7.74 20.11
C PHE A 261 -11.24 8.90 21.09
N THR A 262 -12.31 9.61 21.43
CA THR A 262 -12.26 10.78 22.31
C THR A 262 -12.00 10.39 23.77
N LEU A 263 -12.69 9.38 24.28
CA LEU A 263 -12.61 9.01 25.70
C LEU A 263 -11.38 8.16 26.05
N PHE A 264 -10.85 7.39 25.09
CA PHE A 264 -9.74 6.46 25.38
C PHE A 264 -8.48 6.77 24.55
N THR A 265 -8.61 6.98 23.22
CA THR A 265 -7.42 7.17 22.39
C THR A 265 -6.76 8.52 22.65
N VAL A 266 -7.53 9.60 22.70
CA VAL A 266 -6.99 10.95 22.93
C VAL A 266 -6.28 11.05 24.29
N PRO A 267 -6.90 10.72 25.43
CA PRO A 267 -6.23 10.84 26.73
C PRO A 267 -5.00 9.95 26.84
N LYS A 268 -5.10 8.66 26.41
CA LYS A 268 -3.98 7.73 26.47
C LYS A 268 -2.79 8.19 25.63
N THR A 269 -3.03 8.66 24.40
CA THR A 269 -1.96 9.12 23.48
C THR A 269 -1.31 10.40 24.01
N THR A 270 -2.13 11.36 24.49
CA THR A 270 -1.66 12.61 25.10
C THR A 270 -0.75 12.34 26.29
N LEU A 271 -1.22 11.56 27.25
CA LEU A 271 -0.45 11.19 28.44
C LEU A 271 0.86 10.49 28.08
N ASN A 272 0.81 9.52 27.16
CA ASN A 272 2.01 8.80 26.72
C ASN A 272 3.05 9.72 26.06
N TYR A 273 2.63 10.71 25.26
CA TYR A 273 3.58 11.65 24.63
C TYR A 273 4.13 12.68 25.63
N ILE A 274 3.30 13.15 26.58
CA ILE A 274 3.75 14.05 27.66
C ILE A 274 4.80 13.34 28.54
N LEU A 275 4.48 12.15 29.06
CA LEU A 275 5.37 11.39 29.92
C LEU A 275 6.71 11.00 29.26
N ARG A 276 6.72 10.92 27.93
CA ARG A 276 7.94 10.61 27.15
C ARG A 276 8.63 11.85 26.59
N GLY A 277 8.18 13.06 26.88
CA GLY A 277 8.74 14.31 26.36
C GLY A 277 8.61 14.48 24.84
N LYS A 278 7.67 13.75 24.18
CA LYS A 278 7.53 13.72 22.71
C LYS A 278 6.56 14.79 22.20
N PHE A 279 6.84 16.05 22.46
CA PHE A 279 5.96 17.16 22.14
C PHE A 279 5.73 17.37 20.64
N SER A 280 6.69 17.05 19.77
CA SER A 280 6.52 17.11 18.32
C SER A 280 5.47 16.11 17.82
N PHE A 281 5.45 14.89 18.39
CA PHE A 281 4.44 13.87 18.10
C PHE A 281 3.07 14.27 18.63
N LEU A 282 3.03 14.86 19.82
CA LEU A 282 1.78 15.39 20.41
C LEU A 282 1.17 16.47 19.51
N ARG A 283 1.98 17.42 19.02
CA ARG A 283 1.54 18.45 18.07
C ARG A 283 1.01 17.84 16.78
N ALA A 284 1.72 16.84 16.23
CA ALA A 284 1.33 16.11 15.01
C ALA A 284 0.00 15.36 15.20
N PHE A 285 -0.19 14.70 16.35
CA PHE A 285 -1.42 14.01 16.73
C PHE A 285 -2.62 14.97 16.75
N PHE A 286 -2.53 16.10 17.50
CA PHE A 286 -3.61 17.07 17.56
C PHE A 286 -3.85 17.79 16.23
N LYS A 287 -2.79 18.04 15.44
CA LYS A 287 -2.95 18.56 14.08
C LYS A 287 -3.76 17.60 13.21
N GLY A 288 -3.47 16.28 13.29
CA GLY A 288 -4.23 15.25 12.57
C GLY A 288 -5.72 15.23 12.96
N ILE A 289 -6.05 15.44 14.23
CA ILE A 289 -7.43 15.56 14.68
C ILE A 289 -8.08 16.85 14.13
N ARG A 290 -7.43 18.00 14.34
CA ARG A 290 -7.94 19.31 13.94
C ARG A 290 -8.25 19.39 12.45
N ASP A 291 -7.35 18.89 11.61
CA ASP A 291 -7.50 18.99 10.16
C ASP A 291 -8.71 18.17 9.64
N ASN A 292 -9.23 17.22 10.42
CA ASN A 292 -10.47 16.51 10.08
C ASN A 292 -11.73 17.39 10.17
N PHE A 293 -11.71 18.52 10.86
CA PHE A 293 -12.84 19.45 10.90
C PHE A 293 -12.95 20.28 9.61
N SER A 294 -11.85 20.50 8.90
CA SER A 294 -11.82 21.26 7.64
C SER A 294 -11.79 20.36 6.38
N ILE A 295 -11.27 19.13 6.47
CA ILE A 295 -11.20 18.21 5.33
C ILE A 295 -12.58 17.58 5.07
N SER A 296 -13.10 17.77 3.85
CA SER A 296 -14.27 17.02 3.37
C SER A 296 -14.01 15.53 3.35
N SER A 297 -14.98 14.69 3.74
CA SER A 297 -14.91 13.24 3.57
C SER A 297 -15.03 12.81 2.10
N TYR A 298 -15.59 13.66 1.23
CA TYR A 298 -15.63 13.40 -0.20
C TYR A 298 -14.22 13.47 -0.79
N SER A 299 -13.86 12.48 -1.60
CA SER A 299 -12.67 12.47 -2.45
C SER A 299 -13.08 11.85 -3.78
N PRO A 300 -12.88 12.53 -4.91
CA PRO A 300 -13.06 11.90 -6.20
C PRO A 300 -12.11 10.70 -6.31
N VAL A 301 -12.55 9.67 -7.00
CA VAL A 301 -11.83 8.38 -7.17
C VAL A 301 -11.86 7.96 -8.62
#